data_72a07275df1b90d9f3de70899fe9ed6c
#
_entry.id   72a07275df1b90d9f3de70899fe9ed6c
#
_cell.length_a   1.000
_cell.length_b   1.000
_cell.length_c   1.000
_cell.angle_alpha   90.00
_cell.angle_beta   90.00
_cell.angle_gamma   90.00
#
_symmetry.space_group_name_H-M   'P 1'
#
loop_
_entity.id
_entity.type
_entity.pdbx_description
1 polymer ?
#
loop_
_entity_poly.entity_id
_entity_poly.type
_entity_poly.pdbx_seq_one_letter_code
_entity_poly.pdbx_strand_id
1 'polypeptide(L)'
;MRLRPCCRQLLLLASAFLVVLLLSGYSDWSAFPSVPGEALLQHPFWNYDLDAEEPRDPKQTCIIPQVHPLHPSVWSSIKPAKPIICKERSPWLTYVGADGVLRLNASAGYKLDSLRCSYQAVLRLTDNIIRLGPPVHFEKPTRINYSAISISCHNFLDFPIYSNIHPVVVPKPAATHGLAQPYNVLVFGLDSVSRLSMLRLLPKTYTYLTKVLECTVLRGMNKVGDNTFPNLVALLTGREAYTQIKHPHGTNETFDDLPLIWKEFAEIGYETLYAEDFPQFGTFNYLAEGFRDPPADHYLRPFWLAVEQSYLLRTSSNLCLGNVAKHRIQIDYLRQLITKQPLKRPYFAFSFLVEISHEYMQQTAAADEDFLHFFRHLHDGGFLRNTFLFFISDHGHRFDAIRETYVGHIEERLPFVAVRPPTEIDSELGSYVRAGLHAATGRLTSPYDTYETLRDILALVKTGKLATRTVSRFGRSLFGNIPAERTCADAGVPSKYCACDIEQPINIKDPLSQRIALALVDKVNELLARGLGSKSSLCAQLKLKTIRDANRVLSRPGESPQRVRVTVEVSPSGALLDGMLEVKEDGSVECTDDVSRINKYANQSACIDHEILRKYCYCESSKK
;
A
#
# COMPACT_ATOMS: atom_id res chain seq x y z
N MET A 1 14.22 -4.47 55.40
CA MET A 1 13.12 -4.82 54.50
C MET A 1 13.73 -5.19 53.13
N ARG A 2 13.74 -6.47 52.76
CA ARG A 2 14.34 -6.93 51.49
C ARG A 2 13.29 -6.79 50.38
N LEU A 3 13.52 -5.87 49.44
CA LEU A 3 12.68 -5.73 48.25
C LEU A 3 12.73 -6.99 47.40
N ARG A 4 11.58 -7.44 46.90
CA ARG A 4 11.47 -8.61 46.01
C ARG A 4 12.27 -8.41 44.72
N PRO A 5 12.81 -9.47 44.10
CA PRO A 5 13.69 -9.39 42.93
C PRO A 5 13.10 -8.59 41.75
N CYS A 6 11.79 -8.63 41.57
CA CYS A 6 11.07 -7.92 40.52
C CYS A 6 11.13 -6.39 40.67
N CYS A 7 11.09 -5.85 41.89
CA CYS A 7 11.22 -4.41 42.14
C CYS A 7 12.66 -3.90 41.91
N ARG A 8 13.66 -4.76 42.05
CA ARG A 8 15.06 -4.41 41.80
C ARG A 8 15.37 -4.29 40.32
N GLN A 9 14.78 -5.16 39.48
CA GLN A 9 14.90 -5.06 38.02
C GLN A 9 14.18 -3.83 37.46
N LEU A 10 13.00 -3.49 37.95
CA LEU A 10 12.27 -2.27 37.57
C LEU A 10 13.03 -1.00 37.96
N LEU A 11 13.68 -0.97 39.12
CA LEU A 11 14.51 0.16 39.54
C LEU A 11 15.80 0.30 38.70
N LEU A 12 16.42 -0.83 38.31
CA LEU A 12 17.60 -0.85 37.44
C LEU A 12 17.25 -0.43 36.00
N LEU A 13 16.09 -0.85 35.48
CA LEU A 13 15.61 -0.43 34.17
C LEU A 13 15.24 1.08 34.15
N ALA A 14 14.61 1.58 35.22
CA ALA A 14 14.30 3.00 35.34
C ALA A 14 15.58 3.86 35.48
N SER A 15 16.61 3.36 36.19
CA SER A 15 17.89 4.07 36.31
C SER A 15 18.71 4.03 35.00
N ALA A 16 18.71 2.91 34.27
CA ALA A 16 19.33 2.81 32.96
C ALA A 16 18.66 3.72 31.92
N PHE A 17 17.34 3.82 31.94
CA PHE A 17 16.58 4.73 31.09
C PHE A 17 16.89 6.20 31.42
N LEU A 18 17.04 6.54 32.69
CA LEU A 18 17.43 7.88 33.13
C LEU A 18 18.85 8.27 32.66
N VAL A 19 19.79 7.31 32.69
CA VAL A 19 21.17 7.51 32.23
C VAL A 19 21.24 7.70 30.72
N VAL A 20 20.47 6.95 29.94
CA VAL A 20 20.38 7.11 28.49
C VAL A 20 19.79 8.47 28.12
N LEU A 21 18.78 8.95 28.84
CA LEU A 21 18.19 10.28 28.65
C LEU A 21 19.16 11.41 28.98
N LEU A 22 19.98 11.26 30.03
CA LEU A 22 20.99 12.23 30.43
C LEU A 22 22.16 12.30 29.44
N LEU A 23 22.52 11.19 28.81
CA LEU A 23 23.58 11.10 27.82
C LEU A 23 23.16 11.61 26.43
N SER A 24 21.86 11.62 26.11
CA SER A 24 21.32 12.10 24.84
C SER A 24 21.13 13.62 24.74
N GLY A 25 21.40 14.39 25.81
CA GLY A 25 21.30 15.84 25.82
C GLY A 25 19.88 16.42 25.71
N TYR A 26 18.85 15.59 25.91
CA TYR A 26 17.45 16.03 25.94
C TYR A 26 17.12 16.69 27.29
N SER A 27 16.95 18.00 27.28
CA SER A 27 16.68 18.81 28.48
C SER A 27 15.19 19.13 28.74
N ASP A 28 14.28 18.66 27.88
CA ASP A 28 12.84 18.97 28.00
C ASP A 28 12.01 17.73 28.39
N TRP A 29 11.80 17.56 29.71
CA TRP A 29 11.07 16.43 30.29
C TRP A 29 9.56 16.50 30.06
N SER A 30 9.02 17.64 29.63
CA SER A 30 7.59 17.79 29.33
C SER A 30 7.15 17.13 28.02
N ALA A 31 8.10 16.71 27.18
CA ALA A 31 7.86 16.13 25.87
C ALA A 31 7.72 14.61 25.87
N PHE A 32 7.94 13.92 27.00
CA PHE A 32 7.84 12.45 27.03
C PHE A 32 6.42 12.00 27.37
N PRO A 33 5.82 11.13 26.54
CA PRO A 33 4.54 10.50 26.86
C PRO A 33 4.68 9.63 28.12
N SER A 34 3.58 9.50 28.87
CA SER A 34 3.44 8.59 30.00
C SER A 34 4.03 7.21 29.70
N VAL A 35 4.58 6.54 30.74
CA VAL A 35 5.14 5.17 30.67
C VAL A 35 4.32 4.28 29.73
N PRO A 36 4.97 3.53 28.83
CA PRO A 36 4.25 2.65 27.89
C PRO A 36 3.28 1.74 28.61
N GLY A 37 2.07 1.62 28.10
CA GLY A 37 1.10 0.67 28.61
C GLY A 37 1.62 -0.77 28.51
N GLU A 38 1.18 -1.64 29.38
CA GLU A 38 1.60 -3.05 29.47
C GLU A 38 1.57 -3.79 28.11
N ALA A 39 0.60 -3.45 27.25
CA ALA A 39 0.48 -3.99 25.89
C ALA A 39 1.67 -3.65 24.98
N LEU A 40 2.31 -2.50 25.16
CA LEU A 40 3.51 -2.13 24.38
C LEU A 40 4.74 -2.92 24.85
N LEU A 41 4.87 -3.16 26.16
CA LEU A 41 5.97 -3.95 26.72
C LEU A 41 5.90 -5.42 26.31
N GLN A 42 4.71 -5.93 25.99
CA GLN A 42 4.47 -7.28 25.51
C GLN A 42 4.58 -7.41 23.99
N HIS A 43 4.82 -6.33 23.28
CA HIS A 43 4.91 -6.37 21.82
C HIS A 43 6.13 -7.21 21.37
N PRO A 44 6.00 -8.15 20.38
CA PRO A 44 7.09 -9.03 19.95
C PRO A 44 8.39 -8.33 19.56
N PHE A 45 8.28 -7.09 19.08
CA PHE A 45 9.43 -6.27 18.68
C PHE A 45 9.81 -5.20 19.71
N TRP A 46 9.45 -5.38 20.99
CA TRP A 46 9.89 -4.47 22.05
C TRP A 46 11.41 -4.41 22.19
N ASN A 47 12.07 -5.56 22.05
CA ASN A 47 13.52 -5.71 22.08
C ASN A 47 14.10 -5.79 20.66
N TYR A 48 13.55 -5.05 19.71
CA TYR A 48 14.08 -5.02 18.35
C TYR A 48 15.50 -4.47 18.36
N ASP A 49 16.45 -5.31 17.93
CA ASP A 49 17.86 -4.96 17.90
C ASP A 49 18.19 -4.22 16.59
N LEU A 50 18.48 -2.94 16.71
CA LEU A 50 18.90 -2.10 15.58
C LEU A 50 20.36 -2.43 15.16
N ASP A 51 21.18 -2.91 16.09
CA ASP A 51 22.60 -3.21 15.85
C ASP A 51 22.79 -4.59 15.17
N ALA A 52 21.77 -5.46 15.24
CA ALA A 52 21.75 -6.72 14.48
C ALA A 52 21.59 -6.51 12.95
N GLU A 53 21.36 -5.27 12.53
CA GLU A 53 21.38 -4.93 11.12
C GLU A 53 22.82 -4.96 10.59
N GLU A 54 23.00 -5.54 9.38
CA GLU A 54 24.32 -5.76 8.78
C GLU A 54 25.23 -4.51 8.78
N PRO A 55 26.55 -4.68 8.93
CA PRO A 55 27.51 -3.59 8.90
C PRO A 55 27.39 -2.81 7.59
N ARG A 56 27.43 -1.49 7.71
CA ARG A 56 27.32 -0.58 6.56
C ARG A 56 28.51 -0.72 5.64
N ASP A 57 28.24 -0.79 4.34
CA ASP A 57 29.27 -0.64 3.33
C ASP A 57 29.83 0.80 3.39
N PRO A 58 31.14 1.01 3.60
CA PRO A 58 31.72 2.35 3.70
C PRO A 58 31.55 3.19 2.42
N LYS A 59 31.28 2.55 1.27
CA LYS A 59 30.98 3.24 0.00
C LYS A 59 29.51 3.66 -0.13
N GLN A 60 28.67 3.27 0.82
CA GLN A 60 27.23 3.53 0.70
C GLN A 60 26.92 5.03 0.82
N THR A 61 26.34 5.55 -0.26
CA THR A 61 25.94 6.97 -0.36
C THR A 61 24.66 7.26 0.39
N CYS A 62 23.66 6.40 0.24
CA CYS A 62 22.38 6.51 0.91
C CYS A 62 22.41 5.79 2.26
N ILE A 63 22.28 6.53 3.34
CA ILE A 63 22.17 5.96 4.69
C ILE A 63 20.69 5.86 5.03
N ILE A 64 20.16 4.63 4.98
CA ILE A 64 18.78 4.38 5.37
C ILE A 64 18.61 4.63 6.87
N PRO A 65 17.66 5.49 7.30
CA PRO A 65 17.44 5.76 8.71
C PRO A 65 17.06 4.50 9.48
N GLN A 66 17.80 4.21 10.54
CA GLN A 66 17.49 3.14 11.47
C GLN A 66 16.70 3.69 12.64
N VAL A 67 15.44 3.31 12.72
CA VAL A 67 14.52 3.77 13.76
C VAL A 67 13.83 2.55 14.37
N HIS A 68 13.76 2.54 15.70
CA HIS A 68 13.07 1.48 16.43
C HIS A 68 11.57 1.50 16.10
N PRO A 69 10.92 0.36 15.76
CA PRO A 69 9.52 0.31 15.40
C PRO A 69 8.59 0.86 16.50
N LEU A 70 9.00 0.73 17.76
CA LEU A 70 8.28 1.25 18.93
C LEU A 70 8.99 2.49 19.53
N HIS A 71 9.50 3.39 18.68
CA HIS A 71 10.13 4.63 19.13
C HIS A 71 9.15 5.47 20.00
N PRO A 72 9.59 6.13 21.10
CA PRO A 72 8.69 6.87 22.01
C PRO A 72 7.78 7.87 21.31
N SER A 73 8.23 8.55 20.26
CA SER A 73 7.42 9.53 19.53
C SER A 73 6.15 8.96 18.89
N VAL A 74 6.05 7.65 18.72
CA VAL A 74 4.88 7.01 18.10
C VAL A 74 3.96 6.31 19.11
N TRP A 75 4.32 6.24 20.39
CA TRP A 75 3.52 5.52 21.39
C TRP A 75 2.07 6.00 21.49
N SER A 76 1.85 7.31 21.43
CA SER A 76 0.51 7.89 21.45
C SER A 76 -0.35 7.49 20.26
N SER A 77 0.28 7.13 19.14
CA SER A 77 -0.37 6.68 17.92
C SER A 77 -0.60 5.17 17.88
N ILE A 78 0.06 4.39 18.76
CA ILE A 78 -0.10 2.94 18.82
C ILE A 78 -1.27 2.61 19.75
N LYS A 79 -2.34 2.07 19.18
CA LYS A 79 -3.52 1.65 19.92
C LYS A 79 -3.71 0.14 19.71
N PRO A 80 -4.27 -0.58 20.71
CA PRO A 80 -4.64 -1.97 20.50
C PRO A 80 -5.56 -2.11 19.28
N ALA A 81 -5.30 -3.12 18.46
CA ALA A 81 -6.17 -3.42 17.32
C ALA A 81 -7.59 -3.73 17.82
N LYS A 82 -8.57 -3.04 17.25
CA LYS A 82 -9.96 -3.44 17.47
C LYS A 82 -10.27 -4.57 16.49
N PRO A 83 -10.75 -5.73 16.98
CA PRO A 83 -11.11 -6.82 16.10
C PRO A 83 -12.23 -6.37 15.14
N ILE A 84 -12.18 -6.84 13.90
CA ILE A 84 -13.28 -6.65 12.96
C ILE A 84 -14.39 -7.62 13.35
N ILE A 85 -15.47 -7.08 13.92
CA ILE A 85 -16.62 -7.86 14.34
C ILE A 85 -17.71 -7.73 13.28
N CYS A 86 -17.82 -8.74 12.43
CA CYS A 86 -18.90 -8.85 11.47
C CYS A 86 -20.12 -9.47 12.16
N LYS A 87 -21.21 -8.71 12.24
CA LYS A 87 -22.43 -9.16 12.91
C LYS A 87 -22.97 -10.41 12.22
N GLU A 88 -23.06 -11.47 12.97
CA GLU A 88 -23.67 -12.71 12.52
C GLU A 88 -25.19 -12.53 12.47
N ARG A 89 -25.69 -12.09 11.32
CA ARG A 89 -27.14 -11.96 11.11
C ARG A 89 -27.76 -13.25 10.60
N SER A 90 -26.99 -14.01 9.82
CA SER A 90 -27.39 -15.32 9.27
C SER A 90 -26.14 -16.00 8.68
N PRO A 91 -25.94 -17.29 8.85
CA PRO A 91 -24.90 -17.99 8.12
C PRO A 91 -25.13 -17.85 6.61
N TRP A 92 -24.05 -17.91 5.83
CA TRP A 92 -24.18 -17.82 4.39
C TRP A 92 -25.00 -19.01 3.85
N LEU A 93 -26.18 -18.71 3.35
CA LEU A 93 -27.07 -19.67 2.72
C LEU A 93 -26.50 -20.18 1.39
N THR A 94 -25.68 -19.36 0.70
CA THR A 94 -25.12 -19.71 -0.59
C THR A 94 -23.60 -19.57 -0.58
N TYR A 95 -22.92 -20.41 -1.36
CA TYR A 95 -21.49 -20.32 -1.62
C TYR A 95 -21.16 -20.79 -3.03
N VAL A 96 -20.09 -20.28 -3.60
CA VAL A 96 -19.52 -20.78 -4.85
C VAL A 96 -18.25 -21.54 -4.51
N GLY A 97 -18.22 -22.82 -4.86
CA GLY A 97 -17.05 -23.66 -4.65
C GLY A 97 -15.90 -23.32 -5.60
N ALA A 98 -14.69 -23.81 -5.31
CA ALA A 98 -13.54 -23.67 -6.19
C ALA A 98 -13.75 -24.27 -7.60
N ASP A 99 -14.74 -25.16 -7.77
CA ASP A 99 -15.19 -25.71 -9.04
C ASP A 99 -16.10 -24.75 -9.85
N GLY A 100 -16.38 -23.55 -9.33
CA GLY A 100 -17.25 -22.56 -9.96
C GLY A 100 -18.73 -22.92 -9.90
N VAL A 101 -19.14 -23.81 -8.98
CA VAL A 101 -20.53 -24.23 -8.81
C VAL A 101 -21.16 -23.53 -7.63
N LEU A 102 -22.27 -22.83 -7.86
CA LEU A 102 -23.13 -22.23 -6.84
C LEU A 102 -23.93 -23.32 -6.14
N ARG A 103 -23.92 -23.31 -4.80
CA ARG A 103 -24.62 -24.28 -3.95
C ARG A 103 -25.37 -23.59 -2.82
N LEU A 104 -26.44 -24.25 -2.36
CA LEU A 104 -27.10 -23.90 -1.10
C LEU A 104 -26.40 -24.62 0.05
N ASN A 105 -26.22 -23.91 1.16
CA ASN A 105 -25.66 -24.44 2.39
C ASN A 105 -26.79 -24.98 3.29
N ALA A 106 -26.95 -26.30 3.32
CA ALA A 106 -27.97 -26.96 4.12
C ALA A 106 -27.80 -26.74 5.64
N SER A 107 -26.57 -26.43 6.08
CA SER A 107 -26.26 -26.16 7.49
C SER A 107 -26.59 -24.71 7.91
N ALA A 108 -27.09 -23.88 7.01
CA ALA A 108 -27.37 -22.46 7.29
C ALA A 108 -28.67 -22.23 8.12
N GLY A 109 -29.34 -23.30 8.54
CA GLY A 109 -30.54 -23.19 9.40
C GLY A 109 -31.83 -22.76 8.70
N TYR A 110 -31.82 -22.67 7.36
CA TYR A 110 -32.99 -22.32 6.56
C TYR A 110 -33.75 -23.57 6.10
N LYS A 111 -35.10 -23.50 6.04
CA LYS A 111 -35.90 -24.52 5.37
C LYS A 111 -35.80 -24.33 3.87
N LEU A 112 -34.87 -25.04 3.21
CA LEU A 112 -34.53 -24.84 1.80
C LEU A 112 -35.75 -25.00 0.87
N ASP A 113 -36.62 -25.95 1.15
CA ASP A 113 -37.83 -26.21 0.36
C ASP A 113 -38.85 -25.06 0.38
N SER A 114 -38.72 -24.14 1.32
CA SER A 114 -39.58 -22.95 1.43
C SER A 114 -39.00 -21.70 0.78
N LEU A 115 -37.78 -21.79 0.21
CA LEU A 115 -37.08 -20.67 -0.39
C LEU A 115 -37.05 -20.77 -1.92
N ARG A 116 -37.27 -19.63 -2.56
CA ARG A 116 -37.06 -19.44 -3.99
C ARG A 116 -35.81 -18.58 -4.19
N CYS A 117 -34.73 -19.19 -4.64
CA CYS A 117 -33.46 -18.51 -4.86
C CYS A 117 -33.21 -18.24 -6.34
N SER A 118 -32.68 -17.06 -6.64
CA SER A 118 -32.20 -16.69 -7.96
C SER A 118 -30.85 -16.00 -7.88
N TYR A 119 -30.09 -16.12 -8.96
CA TYR A 119 -28.88 -15.33 -9.14
C TYR A 119 -28.99 -14.41 -10.36
N GLN A 120 -28.31 -13.30 -10.32
CA GLN A 120 -28.16 -12.35 -11.43
C GLN A 120 -26.67 -12.17 -11.70
N ALA A 121 -26.26 -12.26 -12.96
CA ALA A 121 -24.88 -11.98 -13.36
C ALA A 121 -24.54 -10.49 -13.11
N VAL A 122 -23.37 -10.19 -12.59
CA VAL A 122 -22.82 -8.85 -12.55
C VAL A 122 -22.14 -8.57 -13.89
N LEU A 123 -22.73 -7.69 -14.67
CA LEU A 123 -22.26 -7.33 -16.02
C LEU A 123 -21.56 -5.97 -15.96
N ARG A 124 -20.28 -5.95 -16.35
CA ARG A 124 -19.51 -4.70 -16.51
C ARG A 124 -19.98 -3.99 -17.79
N LEU A 125 -20.45 -2.76 -17.69
CA LEU A 125 -20.76 -1.89 -18.82
C LEU A 125 -19.60 -0.94 -19.16
N THR A 126 -19.07 -0.29 -18.14
CA THR A 126 -17.81 0.46 -18.17
C THR A 126 -16.98 0.06 -16.95
N ASP A 127 -15.84 0.67 -16.76
CA ASP A 127 -15.02 0.39 -15.57
C ASP A 127 -15.65 0.93 -14.28
N ASN A 128 -16.55 1.88 -14.40
CA ASN A 128 -17.23 2.52 -13.27
C ASN A 128 -18.73 2.17 -13.17
N ILE A 129 -19.28 1.43 -14.13
CA ILE A 129 -20.71 1.13 -14.21
C ILE A 129 -20.93 -0.36 -14.43
N ILE A 130 -21.74 -0.95 -13.57
CA ILE A 130 -22.23 -2.32 -13.69
C ILE A 130 -23.75 -2.37 -13.90
N ARG A 131 -24.23 -3.49 -14.42
CA ARG A 131 -25.66 -3.84 -14.48
C ARG A 131 -25.85 -5.27 -14.03
N LEU A 132 -26.94 -5.51 -13.28
CA LEU A 132 -27.36 -6.88 -12.99
C LEU A 132 -28.13 -7.45 -14.20
N GLY A 133 -27.80 -8.67 -14.57
CA GLY A 133 -28.49 -9.42 -15.59
C GLY A 133 -29.90 -9.86 -15.15
N PRO A 134 -30.66 -10.56 -15.99
CA PRO A 134 -31.95 -11.12 -15.59
C PRO A 134 -31.78 -12.17 -14.48
N PRO A 135 -32.77 -12.32 -13.58
CA PRO A 135 -32.72 -13.34 -12.54
C PRO A 135 -32.86 -14.74 -13.13
N VAL A 136 -32.00 -15.64 -12.69
CA VAL A 136 -32.01 -17.05 -13.05
C VAL A 136 -32.29 -17.87 -11.79
N HIS A 137 -33.39 -18.60 -11.76
CA HIS A 137 -33.77 -19.46 -10.63
C HIS A 137 -32.87 -20.70 -10.57
N PHE A 138 -32.54 -21.12 -9.37
CA PHE A 138 -31.79 -22.34 -9.14
C PHE A 138 -32.25 -23.05 -7.86
N GLU A 139 -32.33 -24.37 -7.91
CA GLU A 139 -32.64 -25.26 -6.79
C GLU A 139 -31.55 -26.31 -6.58
N LYS A 140 -30.74 -26.51 -7.61
CA LYS A 140 -29.66 -27.51 -7.67
C LYS A 140 -28.30 -26.83 -7.81
N PRO A 141 -27.21 -27.50 -7.46
CA PRO A 141 -25.86 -27.03 -7.76
C PRO A 141 -25.74 -26.56 -9.21
N THR A 142 -25.43 -25.27 -9.41
CA THR A 142 -25.46 -24.63 -10.74
C THR A 142 -24.09 -24.05 -11.07
N ARG A 143 -23.55 -24.44 -12.24
CA ARG A 143 -22.27 -23.91 -12.71
C ARG A 143 -22.40 -22.46 -13.13
N ILE A 144 -21.52 -21.61 -12.63
CA ILE A 144 -21.49 -20.16 -12.93
C ILE A 144 -20.37 -19.88 -13.92
N ASN A 145 -20.70 -19.15 -15.00
CA ASN A 145 -19.76 -18.72 -16.05
C ASN A 145 -19.55 -17.19 -16.05
N TYR A 146 -19.89 -16.51 -14.97
CA TYR A 146 -19.72 -15.08 -14.77
C TYR A 146 -18.71 -14.83 -13.65
N SER A 147 -17.94 -13.76 -13.73
CA SER A 147 -16.91 -13.42 -12.74
C SER A 147 -17.49 -12.97 -11.39
N ALA A 148 -18.74 -12.55 -11.36
CA ALA A 148 -19.47 -12.24 -10.13
C ALA A 148 -20.98 -12.41 -10.33
N ILE A 149 -21.69 -12.79 -9.25
CA ILE A 149 -23.14 -12.93 -9.21
C ILE A 149 -23.72 -12.28 -7.96
N SER A 150 -24.89 -11.67 -8.10
CA SER A 150 -25.75 -11.24 -7.01
C SER A 150 -26.84 -12.28 -6.78
N ILE A 151 -27.10 -12.62 -5.54
CA ILE A 151 -28.09 -13.65 -5.16
C ILE A 151 -29.17 -13.03 -4.32
N SER A 152 -30.39 -13.45 -4.57
CA SER A 152 -31.56 -13.18 -3.74
C SER A 152 -32.38 -14.43 -3.51
N CYS A 153 -32.81 -14.66 -2.27
CA CYS A 153 -33.74 -15.72 -1.93
C CYS A 153 -34.95 -15.13 -1.21
N HIS A 154 -36.15 -15.57 -1.60
CA HIS A 154 -37.43 -15.12 -1.11
C HIS A 154 -38.21 -16.30 -0.52
N ASN A 155 -39.08 -16.02 0.43
CA ASN A 155 -40.04 -17.02 0.91
C ASN A 155 -41.23 -17.17 -0.06
N PHE A 156 -42.19 -18.03 0.29
CA PHE A 156 -43.37 -18.30 -0.54
C PHE A 156 -44.33 -17.09 -0.71
N LEU A 157 -44.22 -16.07 0.16
CA LEU A 157 -44.95 -14.79 0.07
C LEU A 157 -44.16 -13.70 -0.65
N ASP A 158 -43.05 -14.07 -1.29
CA ASP A 158 -42.12 -13.18 -2.00
C ASP A 158 -41.39 -12.14 -1.14
N PHE A 159 -41.32 -12.33 0.20
CA PHE A 159 -40.49 -11.50 1.05
C PHE A 159 -39.01 -11.90 0.92
N PRO A 160 -38.07 -10.91 0.80
CA PRO A 160 -36.67 -11.17 0.73
C PRO A 160 -36.15 -11.69 2.08
N ILE A 161 -35.56 -12.89 2.07
CA ILE A 161 -35.01 -13.57 3.25
C ILE A 161 -33.50 -13.50 3.29
N TYR A 162 -32.86 -13.54 2.12
CA TYR A 162 -31.42 -13.59 2.00
C TYR A 162 -30.95 -12.87 0.75
N SER A 163 -29.84 -12.14 0.88
CA SER A 163 -29.09 -11.62 -0.28
C SER A 163 -27.60 -11.73 -0.03
N ASN A 164 -26.85 -11.98 -1.10
CA ASN A 164 -25.38 -12.01 -1.07
C ASN A 164 -24.81 -11.72 -2.46
N ILE A 165 -23.51 -11.46 -2.51
CA ILE A 165 -22.76 -11.28 -3.75
C ILE A 165 -21.52 -12.15 -3.67
N HIS A 166 -21.27 -12.96 -4.71
CA HIS A 166 -20.12 -13.85 -4.77
C HIS A 166 -19.22 -13.49 -5.94
N PRO A 167 -17.92 -13.30 -5.72
CA PRO A 167 -16.93 -13.36 -6.79
C PRO A 167 -16.73 -14.82 -7.19
N VAL A 168 -16.49 -15.08 -8.47
CA VAL A 168 -16.37 -16.42 -9.03
C VAL A 168 -15.10 -16.53 -9.85
N VAL A 169 -14.25 -17.49 -9.51
CA VAL A 169 -13.08 -17.83 -10.33
C VAL A 169 -13.55 -18.63 -11.53
N VAL A 170 -13.68 -17.98 -12.68
CA VAL A 170 -14.05 -18.63 -13.95
C VAL A 170 -12.79 -19.19 -14.60
N PRO A 171 -12.69 -20.53 -14.80
CA PRO A 171 -11.51 -21.11 -15.42
C PRO A 171 -11.30 -20.59 -16.83
N LYS A 172 -10.07 -20.28 -17.17
CA LYS A 172 -9.68 -19.95 -18.55
C LYS A 172 -9.23 -21.21 -19.30
N PRO A 173 -9.42 -21.27 -20.62
CA PRO A 173 -8.90 -22.37 -21.43
C PRO A 173 -7.39 -22.52 -21.26
N ALA A 174 -6.89 -23.75 -21.35
CA ALA A 174 -5.45 -23.98 -21.37
C ALA A 174 -4.85 -23.26 -22.59
N ALA A 175 -3.80 -22.49 -22.37
CA ALA A 175 -2.99 -21.95 -23.45
C ALA A 175 -1.65 -22.69 -23.45
N THR A 176 -1.31 -23.28 -24.59
CA THR A 176 -0.02 -23.95 -24.79
C THR A 176 0.94 -22.95 -25.41
N HIS A 177 1.81 -22.36 -24.61
CA HIS A 177 2.96 -21.62 -25.10
C HIS A 177 4.23 -22.36 -24.64
N GLY A 178 5.22 -22.44 -25.50
CA GLY A 178 6.50 -23.08 -25.22
C GLY A 178 7.33 -22.24 -24.23
N LEU A 179 6.89 -22.20 -22.96
CA LEU A 179 7.62 -21.52 -21.90
C LEU A 179 8.83 -22.37 -21.48
N ALA A 180 9.98 -21.73 -21.33
CA ALA A 180 11.20 -22.40 -20.86
C ALA A 180 11.11 -22.78 -19.38
N GLN A 181 10.57 -21.87 -18.54
CA GLN A 181 10.45 -22.05 -17.10
C GLN A 181 9.13 -21.38 -16.59
N PRO A 182 8.04 -22.13 -16.39
CA PRO A 182 6.71 -21.56 -16.09
C PRO A 182 6.55 -21.21 -14.59
N TYR A 183 7.40 -20.32 -14.04
CA TYR A 183 7.24 -19.84 -12.66
C TYR A 183 6.01 -18.93 -12.54
N ASN A 184 5.26 -19.09 -11.46
CA ASN A 184 4.17 -18.18 -11.10
C ASN A 184 4.72 -16.87 -10.49
N VAL A 185 3.93 -15.81 -10.57
CA VAL A 185 4.20 -14.53 -9.92
C VAL A 185 3.00 -14.13 -9.06
N LEU A 186 3.23 -13.97 -7.76
CA LEU A 186 2.25 -13.47 -6.81
C LEU A 186 2.74 -12.14 -6.24
N VAL A 187 2.04 -11.06 -6.57
CA VAL A 187 2.21 -9.74 -5.97
C VAL A 187 1.04 -9.49 -5.03
N PHE A 188 1.29 -9.59 -3.73
CA PHE A 188 0.33 -9.33 -2.66
C PHE A 188 0.64 -7.96 -2.06
N GLY A 189 -0.29 -7.03 -2.14
CA GLY A 189 -0.07 -5.65 -1.73
C GLY A 189 -1.03 -5.17 -0.65
N LEU A 190 -0.52 -4.25 0.18
CA LEU A 190 -1.28 -3.47 1.16
C LEU A 190 -1.00 -1.99 0.94
N ASP A 191 -2.05 -1.19 0.81
CA ASP A 191 -1.93 0.26 0.73
C ASP A 191 -1.40 0.86 2.03
N SER A 192 -0.54 1.85 1.92
CA SER A 192 -0.11 2.71 3.03
C SER A 192 0.59 2.00 4.20
N VAL A 193 1.29 0.88 3.98
CA VAL A 193 2.00 0.12 5.02
C VAL A 193 3.51 0.33 4.93
N SER A 194 4.07 1.08 5.88
CA SER A 194 5.51 1.26 5.99
C SER A 194 6.22 0.01 6.52
N ARG A 195 7.55 -0.04 6.35
CA ARG A 195 8.36 -1.11 6.95
C ARG A 195 8.18 -1.20 8.47
N LEU A 196 8.17 -0.07 9.16
CA LEU A 196 8.03 -0.07 10.63
C LEU A 196 6.59 -0.35 11.07
N SER A 197 5.58 0.13 10.33
CA SER A 197 4.19 -0.19 10.63
C SER A 197 3.87 -1.67 10.39
N MET A 198 4.52 -2.32 9.41
CA MET A 198 4.43 -3.78 9.22
C MET A 198 4.88 -4.55 10.48
N LEU A 199 6.00 -4.15 11.09
CA LEU A 199 6.49 -4.74 12.34
C LEU A 199 5.51 -4.52 13.49
N ARG A 200 4.91 -3.34 13.59
CA ARG A 200 3.98 -2.99 14.68
C ARG A 200 2.61 -3.64 14.56
N LEU A 201 2.07 -3.65 13.34
CA LEU A 201 0.67 -3.98 13.11
C LEU A 201 0.45 -5.41 12.65
N LEU A 202 1.44 -6.00 11.98
CA LEU A 202 1.37 -7.34 11.39
C LEU A 202 2.52 -8.24 11.86
N PRO A 203 2.80 -8.29 13.18
CA PRO A 203 3.98 -8.98 13.72
C PRO A 203 4.00 -10.48 13.42
N LYS A 204 2.85 -11.15 13.42
CA LYS A 204 2.75 -12.59 13.12
C LYS A 204 3.03 -12.86 11.65
N THR A 205 2.41 -12.07 10.77
CA THR A 205 2.64 -12.15 9.32
C THR A 205 4.10 -11.82 8.99
N TYR A 206 4.67 -10.74 9.55
CA TYR A 206 6.07 -10.38 9.35
C TYR A 206 7.02 -11.50 9.77
N THR A 207 6.80 -12.08 10.97
CA THR A 207 7.62 -13.17 11.47
C THR A 207 7.52 -14.40 10.57
N TYR A 208 6.32 -14.74 10.09
CA TYR A 208 6.13 -15.87 9.18
C TYR A 208 6.84 -15.64 7.83
N LEU A 209 6.67 -14.46 7.24
CA LEU A 209 7.33 -14.09 5.99
C LEU A 209 8.86 -14.18 6.10
N THR A 210 9.43 -13.69 7.21
CA THR A 210 10.90 -13.58 7.35
C THR A 210 11.56 -14.83 7.91
N LYS A 211 10.91 -15.55 8.84
CA LYS A 211 11.52 -16.69 9.54
C LYS A 211 11.12 -18.05 8.99
N VAL A 212 9.96 -18.15 8.33
CA VAL A 212 9.46 -19.42 7.77
C VAL A 212 9.54 -19.43 6.25
N LEU A 213 9.08 -18.35 5.60
CA LEU A 213 9.15 -18.22 4.15
C LEU A 213 10.49 -17.68 3.66
N GLU A 214 11.36 -17.20 4.55
CA GLU A 214 12.69 -16.65 4.23
C GLU A 214 12.62 -15.51 3.18
N CYS A 215 11.57 -14.69 3.25
CA CYS A 215 11.46 -13.52 2.40
C CYS A 215 12.56 -12.50 2.73
N THR A 216 13.22 -11.98 1.72
CA THR A 216 14.15 -10.86 1.85
C THR A 216 13.39 -9.55 1.96
N VAL A 217 13.57 -8.80 3.05
CA VAL A 217 12.97 -7.47 3.26
C VAL A 217 13.89 -6.38 2.72
N LEU A 218 13.37 -5.52 1.85
CA LEU A 218 14.09 -4.37 1.29
C LEU A 218 13.96 -3.18 2.25
N ARG A 219 14.96 -2.97 3.11
CA ARG A 219 14.94 -1.91 4.13
C ARG A 219 15.03 -0.50 3.54
N GLY A 220 15.65 -0.38 2.37
CA GLY A 220 15.83 0.87 1.64
C GLY A 220 14.86 1.06 0.49
N MET A 221 13.73 0.35 0.46
CA MET A 221 12.68 0.63 -0.52
C MET A 221 12.12 2.01 -0.27
N ASN A 222 12.31 2.93 -1.22
CA ASN A 222 11.89 4.33 -1.14
C ASN A 222 10.81 4.61 -2.18
N LYS A 223 9.72 5.24 -1.77
CA LYS A 223 8.65 5.67 -2.67
C LYS A 223 9.15 6.72 -3.66
N VAL A 224 8.48 6.86 -4.80
CA VAL A 224 8.82 7.83 -5.86
C VAL A 224 7.76 8.91 -6.09
N GLY A 225 6.63 8.80 -5.41
CA GLY A 225 5.52 9.75 -5.52
C GLY A 225 4.70 9.87 -4.26
N ASP A 226 3.77 10.85 -4.24
CA ASP A 226 3.00 11.21 -3.04
C ASP A 226 2.02 10.10 -2.61
N ASN A 227 1.32 9.49 -3.55
CA ASN A 227 0.21 8.55 -3.33
C ASN A 227 0.38 7.26 -4.14
N THR A 228 -0.64 6.42 -4.10
CA THR A 228 -0.66 5.09 -4.72
C THR A 228 -0.35 5.14 -6.22
N PHE A 229 -1.00 6.04 -6.98
CA PHE A 229 -0.88 6.06 -8.44
C PHE A 229 0.57 6.17 -8.94
N PRO A 230 1.40 7.19 -8.56
CA PRO A 230 2.75 7.28 -9.08
C PRO A 230 3.67 6.11 -8.66
N ASN A 231 3.46 5.55 -7.48
CA ASN A 231 4.27 4.43 -6.98
C ASN A 231 3.92 3.13 -7.70
N LEU A 232 2.63 2.84 -7.88
CA LEU A 232 2.21 1.64 -8.61
C LEU A 232 2.44 1.78 -10.12
N VAL A 233 2.30 2.96 -10.72
CA VAL A 233 2.69 3.18 -12.13
C VAL A 233 4.17 2.86 -12.33
N ALA A 234 5.06 3.36 -11.46
CA ALA A 234 6.49 3.04 -11.52
C ALA A 234 6.76 1.54 -11.39
N LEU A 235 6.08 0.87 -10.45
CA LEU A 235 6.20 -0.58 -10.19
C LEU A 235 5.66 -1.43 -11.35
N LEU A 236 4.56 -1.00 -11.98
CA LEU A 236 3.83 -1.81 -12.95
C LEU A 236 4.23 -1.53 -14.39
N THR A 237 4.86 -0.37 -14.68
CA THR A 237 5.18 0.07 -16.04
C THR A 237 6.64 0.49 -16.23
N GLY A 238 7.40 0.69 -15.14
CA GLY A 238 8.76 1.25 -15.19
C GLY A 238 8.82 2.72 -15.65
N ARG A 239 7.68 3.43 -15.72
CA ARG A 239 7.56 4.79 -16.21
C ARG A 239 7.25 5.78 -15.09
N GLU A 240 7.68 7.03 -15.28
CA GLU A 240 7.33 8.13 -14.38
C GLU A 240 5.86 8.55 -14.58
N ALA A 241 5.10 8.52 -13.50
CA ALA A 241 3.76 9.10 -13.50
C ALA A 241 3.83 10.63 -13.65
N TYR A 242 2.81 11.20 -14.29
CA TYR A 242 2.61 12.63 -14.59
C TYR A 242 3.57 13.22 -15.63
N THR A 243 4.75 12.65 -15.84
CA THR A 243 5.70 13.08 -16.88
C THR A 243 5.59 12.22 -18.14
N GLN A 244 5.67 10.90 -17.99
CA GLN A 244 5.56 9.93 -19.09
C GLN A 244 4.16 9.33 -19.20
N ILE A 245 3.46 9.16 -18.07
CA ILE A 245 2.08 8.71 -18.00
C ILE A 245 1.24 9.87 -17.46
N LYS A 246 0.46 10.49 -18.33
CA LYS A 246 -0.53 11.50 -17.91
C LYS A 246 -1.69 10.81 -17.22
N HIS A 247 -2.13 11.37 -16.09
CA HIS A 247 -3.38 10.94 -15.50
C HIS A 247 -4.54 11.57 -16.30
N PRO A 248 -5.49 10.76 -16.81
CA PRO A 248 -6.56 11.24 -17.69
C PRO A 248 -7.71 11.92 -16.93
N HIS A 249 -7.38 12.68 -15.89
CA HIS A 249 -8.36 13.32 -15.02
C HIS A 249 -9.26 14.29 -15.79
N GLY A 250 -10.58 14.13 -15.61
CA GLY A 250 -11.58 14.99 -16.24
C GLY A 250 -11.69 14.84 -17.77
N THR A 251 -11.12 13.78 -18.34
CA THR A 251 -11.25 13.40 -19.75
C THR A 251 -11.94 12.04 -19.87
N ASN A 252 -12.34 11.66 -21.09
CA ASN A 252 -12.84 10.31 -21.38
C ASN A 252 -11.71 9.33 -21.76
N GLU A 253 -10.46 9.71 -21.56
CA GLU A 253 -9.30 8.84 -21.83
C GLU A 253 -9.23 7.73 -20.78
N THR A 254 -8.72 6.59 -21.20
CA THR A 254 -8.57 5.38 -20.39
C THR A 254 -7.10 4.95 -20.30
N PHE A 255 -6.81 4.01 -19.41
CA PHE A 255 -5.47 3.47 -19.22
C PHE A 255 -5.17 2.21 -20.05
N ASP A 256 -5.96 1.93 -21.10
CA ASP A 256 -5.79 0.70 -21.90
C ASP A 256 -4.42 0.61 -22.57
N ASP A 257 -3.82 1.74 -22.95
CA ASP A 257 -2.51 1.78 -23.63
C ASP A 257 -1.31 1.69 -22.67
N LEU A 258 -1.55 1.59 -21.36
CA LEU A 258 -0.46 1.41 -20.41
C LEU A 258 0.24 0.06 -20.61
N PRO A 259 1.58 0.04 -20.66
CA PRO A 259 2.36 -1.19 -20.74
C PRO A 259 2.48 -1.85 -19.34
N LEU A 260 1.33 -2.25 -18.80
CA LEU A 260 1.27 -2.95 -17.52
C LEU A 260 1.95 -4.30 -17.64
N ILE A 261 2.89 -4.59 -16.75
CA ILE A 261 3.75 -5.78 -16.82
C ILE A 261 2.96 -7.10 -16.98
N TRP A 262 1.81 -7.22 -16.34
CA TRP A 262 0.98 -8.43 -16.47
C TRP A 262 0.39 -8.64 -17.85
N LYS A 263 0.27 -7.59 -18.70
CA LYS A 263 -0.14 -7.75 -20.10
C LYS A 263 0.93 -8.50 -20.90
N GLU A 264 2.22 -8.21 -20.64
CA GLU A 264 3.32 -8.95 -21.27
C GLU A 264 3.36 -10.42 -20.81
N PHE A 265 2.96 -10.72 -19.56
CA PHE A 265 2.77 -12.10 -19.10
C PHE A 265 1.54 -12.76 -19.75
N ALA A 266 0.43 -12.02 -19.95
CA ALA A 266 -0.75 -12.53 -20.64
C ALA A 266 -0.43 -12.94 -22.09
N GLU A 267 0.37 -12.14 -22.83
CA GLU A 267 0.81 -12.41 -24.19
C GLU A 267 1.54 -13.76 -24.34
N ILE A 268 2.24 -14.20 -23.29
CA ILE A 268 2.91 -15.50 -23.26
C ILE A 268 2.09 -16.60 -22.62
N GLY A 269 0.80 -16.36 -22.38
CA GLY A 269 -0.15 -17.39 -21.95
C GLY A 269 -0.34 -17.51 -20.45
N TYR A 270 0.12 -16.60 -19.64
CA TYR A 270 -0.19 -16.55 -18.21
C TYR A 270 -1.67 -16.24 -17.97
N GLU A 271 -2.23 -16.81 -16.92
CA GLU A 271 -3.51 -16.41 -16.37
C GLU A 271 -3.29 -15.20 -15.45
N THR A 272 -3.97 -14.08 -15.71
CA THR A 272 -3.70 -12.81 -15.04
C THR A 272 -4.82 -12.41 -14.10
N LEU A 273 -4.45 -11.86 -12.93
CA LEU A 273 -5.37 -11.26 -11.96
C LEU A 273 -4.97 -9.82 -11.66
N TYR A 274 -5.96 -8.93 -11.68
CA TYR A 274 -5.91 -7.60 -11.08
C TYR A 274 -7.09 -7.41 -10.12
N ALA A 275 -6.78 -7.18 -8.83
CA ALA A 275 -7.77 -7.04 -7.77
C ALA A 275 -7.41 -5.91 -6.80
N GLU A 276 -8.36 -4.98 -6.58
CA GLU A 276 -8.36 -3.97 -5.54
C GLU A 276 -9.72 -3.99 -4.84
N ASP A 277 -9.76 -3.88 -3.50
CA ASP A 277 -10.97 -4.06 -2.70
C ASP A 277 -11.74 -2.77 -2.38
N PHE A 278 -11.28 -1.62 -2.90
CA PHE A 278 -11.89 -0.32 -2.65
C PHE A 278 -12.08 0.48 -3.96
N PRO A 279 -13.19 0.26 -4.70
CA PRO A 279 -13.41 0.84 -6.03
C PRO A 279 -13.32 2.35 -6.10
N GLN A 280 -13.69 3.07 -5.02
CA GLN A 280 -13.66 4.55 -4.97
C GLN A 280 -12.22 5.10 -5.00
N PHE A 281 -11.24 4.32 -4.52
CA PHE A 281 -9.83 4.68 -4.46
C PHE A 281 -8.94 3.75 -5.30
N GLY A 282 -9.52 3.06 -6.29
CA GLY A 282 -8.76 2.21 -7.21
C GLY A 282 -7.68 3.01 -7.94
N THR A 283 -6.49 2.42 -8.07
CA THR A 283 -5.28 3.05 -8.63
C THR A 283 -5.53 3.76 -9.97
N PHE A 284 -6.31 3.13 -10.86
CA PHE A 284 -6.62 3.65 -12.20
C PHE A 284 -8.04 4.22 -12.33
N ASN A 285 -8.79 4.31 -11.23
CA ASN A 285 -10.19 4.74 -11.25
C ASN A 285 -10.47 5.97 -10.37
N TYR A 286 -9.54 6.31 -9.46
CA TYR A 286 -9.72 7.51 -8.66
C TYR A 286 -9.67 8.74 -9.55
N LEU A 287 -10.81 9.43 -9.69
CA LEU A 287 -11.00 10.58 -10.57
C LEU A 287 -10.64 10.31 -12.05
N ALA A 288 -10.79 9.06 -12.51
CA ALA A 288 -10.50 8.66 -13.89
C ALA A 288 -11.46 7.55 -14.36
N GLU A 289 -11.52 7.35 -15.67
CA GLU A 289 -12.41 6.37 -16.29
C GLU A 289 -11.94 4.90 -16.14
N GLY A 290 -10.69 4.69 -15.76
CA GLY A 290 -10.12 3.34 -15.64
C GLY A 290 -9.79 2.73 -17.00
N PHE A 291 -10.30 1.53 -17.26
CA PHE A 291 -10.04 0.77 -18.47
C PHE A 291 -11.32 0.60 -19.30
N ARG A 292 -11.21 0.70 -20.62
CA ARG A 292 -12.29 0.36 -21.55
C ARG A 292 -12.50 -1.15 -21.57
N ASP A 293 -11.44 -1.93 -21.73
CA ASP A 293 -11.44 -3.39 -21.71
C ASP A 293 -10.92 -3.92 -20.35
N PRO A 294 -11.37 -5.09 -19.88
CA PRO A 294 -10.82 -5.67 -18.66
C PRO A 294 -9.30 -5.83 -18.74
N PRO A 295 -8.53 -5.23 -17.80
CA PRO A 295 -7.07 -5.19 -17.91
C PRO A 295 -6.39 -6.54 -17.62
N ALA A 296 -7.13 -7.54 -17.13
CA ALA A 296 -6.64 -8.86 -16.78
C ALA A 296 -7.74 -9.92 -16.98
N ASP A 297 -7.37 -11.22 -17.04
CA ASP A 297 -8.32 -12.35 -17.17
C ASP A 297 -9.31 -12.40 -16.00
N HIS A 298 -8.81 -12.13 -14.80
CA HIS A 298 -9.57 -12.01 -13.56
C HIS A 298 -9.50 -10.57 -13.09
N TYR A 299 -10.63 -9.87 -13.08
CA TYR A 299 -10.75 -8.48 -12.70
C TYR A 299 -11.87 -8.32 -11.67
N LEU A 300 -11.50 -7.98 -10.41
CA LEU A 300 -12.47 -7.98 -9.31
C LEU A 300 -13.26 -6.69 -9.18
N ARG A 301 -12.92 -5.62 -9.89
CA ARG A 301 -13.64 -4.34 -9.77
C ARG A 301 -15.16 -4.45 -9.98
N PRO A 302 -15.70 -5.17 -10.98
CA PRO A 302 -17.15 -5.32 -11.15
C PRO A 302 -17.83 -5.95 -9.92
N PHE A 303 -17.18 -6.91 -9.27
CA PHE A 303 -17.67 -7.50 -8.02
C PHE A 303 -17.76 -6.44 -6.91
N TRP A 304 -16.68 -5.67 -6.69
CA TRP A 304 -16.65 -4.66 -5.63
C TRP A 304 -17.63 -3.51 -5.89
N LEU A 305 -17.84 -3.10 -7.14
CA LEU A 305 -18.89 -2.14 -7.51
C LEU A 305 -20.29 -2.68 -7.19
N ALA A 306 -20.54 -3.96 -7.42
CA ALA A 306 -21.81 -4.58 -7.04
C ALA A 306 -21.99 -4.63 -5.52
N VAL A 307 -20.92 -4.89 -4.78
CA VAL A 307 -20.92 -4.81 -3.30
C VAL A 307 -21.29 -3.40 -2.84
N GLU A 308 -20.65 -2.35 -3.37
CA GLU A 308 -20.93 -0.96 -2.99
C GLU A 308 -22.38 -0.55 -3.24
N GLN A 309 -23.01 -1.04 -4.31
CA GLN A 309 -24.39 -0.76 -4.64
C GLN A 309 -25.39 -1.59 -3.83
N SER A 310 -24.93 -2.61 -3.11
CA SER A 310 -25.78 -3.58 -2.44
C SER A 310 -26.41 -3.05 -1.14
N TYR A 311 -27.64 -3.53 -0.87
CA TYR A 311 -28.27 -3.34 0.44
C TYR A 311 -27.50 -4.07 1.54
N LEU A 312 -26.88 -5.20 1.23
CA LEU A 312 -26.07 -5.99 2.17
C LEU A 312 -24.95 -5.15 2.77
N LEU A 313 -24.20 -4.40 1.94
CA LEU A 313 -23.12 -3.54 2.45
C LEU A 313 -23.66 -2.44 3.37
N ARG A 314 -24.77 -1.77 2.98
CA ARG A 314 -25.35 -0.68 3.77
C ARG A 314 -25.79 -1.13 5.17
N THR A 315 -26.11 -2.40 5.35
CA THR A 315 -26.55 -2.99 6.62
C THR A 315 -25.44 -3.74 7.35
N SER A 316 -24.26 -3.85 6.76
CA SER A 316 -23.08 -4.50 7.35
C SER A 316 -22.36 -3.61 8.37
N SER A 317 -21.56 -4.21 9.24
CA SER A 317 -20.63 -3.49 10.09
C SER A 317 -19.47 -2.93 9.23
N ASN A 318 -18.78 -1.93 9.76
CA ASN A 318 -17.59 -1.38 9.08
C ASN A 318 -16.58 -2.50 8.74
N LEU A 319 -15.97 -2.44 7.56
CA LEU A 319 -15.03 -3.43 7.00
C LEU A 319 -15.63 -4.84 6.82
N CYS A 320 -16.96 -4.99 6.86
CA CYS A 320 -17.65 -6.26 6.67
C CYS A 320 -18.58 -6.24 5.45
N LEU A 321 -18.79 -7.40 4.87
CA LEU A 321 -19.93 -7.71 4.00
C LEU A 321 -20.69 -8.87 4.63
N GLY A 322 -21.88 -8.56 5.20
CA GLY A 322 -22.60 -9.52 6.03
C GLY A 322 -21.76 -9.94 7.25
N ASN A 323 -21.51 -11.22 7.37
CA ASN A 323 -20.76 -11.83 8.48
C ASN A 323 -19.26 -12.11 8.18
N VAL A 324 -18.73 -11.59 7.06
CA VAL A 324 -17.33 -11.79 6.65
C VAL A 324 -16.62 -10.46 6.46
N ALA A 325 -15.38 -10.36 6.93
CA ALA A 325 -14.54 -9.20 6.70
C ALA A 325 -14.18 -9.06 5.21
N LYS A 326 -14.26 -7.84 4.65
CA LYS A 326 -14.10 -7.57 3.22
C LYS A 326 -12.74 -8.06 2.68
N HIS A 327 -11.64 -7.77 3.39
CA HIS A 327 -10.31 -8.22 2.98
C HIS A 327 -10.22 -9.76 2.84
N ARG A 328 -10.94 -10.54 3.68
CA ARG A 328 -10.99 -12.00 3.59
C ARG A 328 -11.63 -12.48 2.30
N ILE A 329 -12.62 -11.75 1.78
CA ILE A 329 -13.29 -12.11 0.52
C ILE A 329 -12.29 -12.08 -0.64
N GLN A 330 -11.47 -11.01 -0.72
CA GLN A 330 -10.44 -10.91 -1.76
C GLN A 330 -9.31 -11.94 -1.58
N ILE A 331 -8.87 -12.18 -0.33
CA ILE A 331 -7.88 -13.22 -0.01
C ILE A 331 -8.42 -14.61 -0.37
N ASP A 332 -9.68 -14.90 -0.07
CA ASP A 332 -10.29 -16.18 -0.41
C ASP A 332 -10.45 -16.37 -1.92
N TYR A 333 -10.76 -15.32 -2.67
CA TYR A 333 -10.75 -15.35 -4.12
C TYR A 333 -9.35 -15.66 -4.66
N LEU A 334 -8.33 -14.95 -4.18
CA LEU A 334 -6.94 -15.17 -4.56
C LEU A 334 -6.49 -16.60 -4.21
N ARG A 335 -6.83 -17.07 -3.01
CA ARG A 335 -6.57 -18.44 -2.58
C ARG A 335 -7.23 -19.46 -3.53
N GLN A 336 -8.51 -19.27 -3.87
CA GLN A 336 -9.21 -20.14 -4.81
C GLN A 336 -8.55 -20.15 -6.20
N LEU A 337 -8.12 -18.99 -6.70
CA LEU A 337 -7.40 -18.88 -7.97
C LEU A 337 -6.11 -19.71 -7.93
N ILE A 338 -5.29 -19.54 -6.90
CA ILE A 338 -3.98 -20.20 -6.75
C ILE A 338 -4.13 -21.70 -6.52
N THR A 339 -5.09 -22.12 -5.67
CA THR A 339 -5.25 -23.51 -5.25
C THR A 339 -6.16 -24.35 -6.15
N LYS A 340 -6.85 -23.72 -7.10
CA LYS A 340 -7.73 -24.35 -8.07
C LYS A 340 -6.95 -25.15 -9.12
N GLN A 341 -6.20 -26.13 -8.67
CA GLN A 341 -5.25 -26.79 -9.55
C GLN A 341 -5.56 -28.28 -9.73
N PRO A 342 -5.04 -28.91 -10.79
CA PRO A 342 -3.82 -28.48 -11.51
C PRO A 342 -4.06 -27.27 -12.40
N LEU A 343 -3.29 -26.19 -12.17
CA LEU A 343 -3.25 -25.05 -13.09
C LEU A 343 -2.78 -25.55 -14.45
N LYS A 344 -3.62 -25.37 -15.42
CA LYS A 344 -3.27 -25.62 -16.80
C LYS A 344 -2.39 -24.51 -17.37
N ARG A 345 -2.22 -23.41 -16.62
CA ARG A 345 -1.46 -22.21 -17.01
C ARG A 345 -0.75 -21.64 -15.77
N PRO A 346 0.49 -21.12 -15.89
CA PRO A 346 1.07 -20.31 -14.85
C PRO A 346 0.28 -19.01 -14.68
N TYR A 347 0.39 -18.36 -13.52
CA TYR A 347 -0.34 -17.13 -13.24
C TYR A 347 0.58 -15.95 -12.90
N PHE A 348 0.10 -14.74 -13.24
CA PHE A 348 0.55 -13.48 -12.68
C PHE A 348 -0.61 -12.86 -11.91
N ALA A 349 -0.54 -12.85 -10.59
CA ALA A 349 -1.59 -12.32 -9.74
C ALA A 349 -1.12 -11.05 -9.03
N PHE A 350 -1.80 -9.93 -9.30
CA PHE A 350 -1.67 -8.67 -8.57
C PHE A 350 -2.94 -8.46 -7.74
N SER A 351 -2.80 -8.58 -6.41
CA SER A 351 -3.90 -8.38 -5.45
C SER A 351 -3.48 -7.32 -4.44
N PHE A 352 -4.14 -6.18 -4.46
CA PHE A 352 -3.84 -5.02 -3.64
C PHE A 352 -5.03 -4.70 -2.73
N LEU A 353 -4.82 -4.74 -1.42
CA LEU A 353 -5.84 -4.44 -0.40
C LEU A 353 -5.68 -2.98 0.03
N VAL A 354 -6.72 -2.21 -0.15
CA VAL A 354 -6.76 -0.76 0.10
C VAL A 354 -7.53 -0.45 1.37
N GLU A 355 -8.77 -0.94 1.49
CA GLU A 355 -9.72 -0.46 2.50
C GLU A 355 -9.27 -0.73 3.94
N ILE A 356 -8.56 -1.84 4.19
CA ILE A 356 -8.12 -2.22 5.53
C ILE A 356 -7.04 -1.31 6.12
N SER A 357 -6.30 -0.59 5.30
CA SER A 357 -5.11 0.17 5.71
C SER A 357 -5.11 1.65 5.30
N HIS A 358 -5.89 2.03 4.26
CA HIS A 358 -5.85 3.38 3.67
C HIS A 358 -6.34 4.47 4.62
N GLU A 359 -7.49 4.30 5.28
CA GLU A 359 -8.11 5.36 6.10
C GLU A 359 -7.51 5.47 7.51
N TYR A 360 -7.19 4.34 8.13
CA TYR A 360 -6.70 4.27 9.50
C TYR A 360 -5.65 3.17 9.62
N MET A 361 -4.42 3.55 9.86
CA MET A 361 -3.28 2.64 9.98
C MET A 361 -3.55 1.48 10.96
N GLN A 362 -4.16 1.77 12.11
CA GLN A 362 -4.40 0.77 13.17
C GLN A 362 -5.36 -0.36 12.78
N GLN A 363 -6.23 -0.14 11.78
CA GLN A 363 -7.16 -1.18 11.33
C GLN A 363 -6.43 -2.37 10.71
N THR A 364 -5.28 -2.12 10.08
CA THR A 364 -4.43 -3.15 9.47
C THR A 364 -4.09 -4.29 10.44
N ALA A 365 -3.90 -3.98 11.73
CA ALA A 365 -3.56 -4.95 12.75
C ALA A 365 -4.65 -6.02 12.97
N ALA A 366 -5.91 -5.72 12.65
CA ALA A 366 -7.00 -6.68 12.77
C ALA A 366 -6.94 -7.81 11.74
N ALA A 367 -6.14 -7.66 10.67
CA ALA A 367 -5.99 -8.65 9.61
C ALA A 367 -4.74 -9.54 9.75
N ASP A 368 -3.90 -9.35 10.79
CA ASP A 368 -2.62 -10.05 10.93
C ASP A 368 -2.78 -11.58 10.93
N GLU A 369 -3.79 -12.08 11.65
CA GLU A 369 -4.06 -13.52 11.70
C GLU A 369 -4.58 -14.06 10.36
N ASP A 370 -5.40 -13.29 9.65
CA ASP A 370 -5.95 -13.68 8.35
C ASP A 370 -4.84 -13.76 7.29
N PHE A 371 -3.90 -12.82 7.29
CA PHE A 371 -2.73 -12.85 6.40
C PHE A 371 -1.79 -14.00 6.75
N LEU A 372 -1.50 -14.22 8.04
CA LEU A 372 -0.72 -15.37 8.49
C LEU A 372 -1.34 -16.68 7.99
N HIS A 373 -2.65 -16.87 8.19
CA HIS A 373 -3.36 -18.08 7.75
C HIS A 373 -3.31 -18.26 6.23
N PHE A 374 -3.44 -17.18 5.46
CA PHE A 374 -3.34 -17.22 4.01
C PHE A 374 -1.96 -17.72 3.56
N PHE A 375 -0.87 -17.09 4.03
CA PHE A 375 0.48 -17.49 3.64
C PHE A 375 0.86 -18.88 4.13
N ARG A 376 0.42 -19.25 5.34
CA ARG A 376 0.60 -20.61 5.86
C ARG A 376 -0.10 -21.64 4.96
N HIS A 377 -1.35 -21.39 4.59
CA HIS A 377 -2.08 -22.28 3.69
C HIS A 377 -1.38 -22.47 2.34
N LEU A 378 -0.87 -21.39 1.74
CA LEU A 378 -0.13 -21.49 0.47
C LEU A 378 1.20 -22.23 0.62
N HIS A 379 1.90 -22.02 1.73
CA HIS A 379 3.16 -22.69 2.03
C HIS A 379 2.97 -24.20 2.26
N ASP A 380 2.08 -24.54 3.20
CA ASP A 380 1.82 -25.94 3.59
C ASP A 380 1.26 -26.75 2.43
N GLY A 381 0.46 -26.13 1.56
CA GLY A 381 -0.06 -26.72 0.33
C GLY A 381 0.97 -26.83 -0.81
N GLY A 382 2.20 -26.31 -0.63
CA GLY A 382 3.26 -26.32 -1.64
C GLY A 382 3.05 -25.35 -2.82
N PHE A 383 2.04 -24.47 -2.75
CA PHE A 383 1.71 -23.53 -3.84
C PHE A 383 2.76 -22.45 -4.06
N LEU A 384 3.65 -22.23 -3.09
CA LEU A 384 4.75 -21.27 -3.19
C LEU A 384 6.06 -21.88 -3.72
N ARG A 385 6.12 -23.20 -3.97
CA ARG A 385 7.37 -23.84 -4.43
C ARG A 385 7.86 -23.31 -5.78
N ASN A 386 6.91 -23.08 -6.69
CA ASN A 386 7.16 -22.61 -8.05
C ASN A 386 6.67 -21.15 -8.24
N THR A 387 6.74 -20.32 -7.20
CA THR A 387 6.15 -18.97 -7.20
C THR A 387 7.15 -17.93 -6.71
N PHE A 388 7.38 -16.89 -7.52
CA PHE A 388 7.97 -15.64 -7.06
C PHE A 388 6.92 -14.90 -6.25
N LEU A 389 7.19 -14.69 -4.97
CA LEU A 389 6.30 -13.95 -4.06
C LEU A 389 6.86 -12.56 -3.82
N PHE A 390 6.06 -11.54 -4.06
CA PHE A 390 6.27 -10.15 -3.67
C PHE A 390 5.18 -9.75 -2.69
N PHE A 391 5.55 -9.40 -1.46
CA PHE A 391 4.69 -8.68 -0.56
C PHE A 391 5.09 -7.22 -0.64
N ILE A 392 4.18 -6.33 -1.04
CA ILE A 392 4.48 -4.93 -1.32
C ILE A 392 3.57 -3.97 -0.57
N SER A 393 4.05 -2.74 -0.39
CA SER A 393 3.24 -1.55 -0.20
C SER A 393 3.75 -0.46 -1.13
N ASP A 394 2.89 0.50 -1.43
CA ASP A 394 3.17 1.61 -2.33
C ASP A 394 3.87 2.79 -1.62
N HIS A 395 3.45 3.12 -0.39
CA HIS A 395 4.00 4.14 0.49
C HIS A 395 3.64 3.84 1.95
N GLY A 396 4.17 4.58 2.91
CA GLY A 396 3.70 4.54 4.29
C GLY A 396 2.48 5.45 4.50
N HIS A 397 1.86 5.40 5.69
CA HIS A 397 0.63 6.14 5.94
C HIS A 397 0.83 7.65 5.88
N ARG A 398 -0.06 8.38 5.15
CA ARG A 398 0.14 9.79 4.80
C ARG A 398 -0.57 10.79 5.71
N PHE A 399 -1.61 10.39 6.44
CA PHE A 399 -2.55 11.31 7.08
C PHE A 399 -2.84 11.04 8.56
N ASP A 400 -2.31 9.99 9.16
CA ASP A 400 -2.56 9.68 10.57
C ASP A 400 -1.65 10.55 11.47
N ALA A 401 -1.99 10.67 12.76
CA ALA A 401 -1.24 11.47 13.74
C ALA A 401 0.26 11.09 13.80
N ILE A 402 0.60 9.84 13.49
CA ILE A 402 2.00 9.41 13.38
C ILE A 402 2.79 10.24 12.36
N ARG A 403 2.12 10.73 11.31
CA ARG A 403 2.75 11.50 10.23
C ARG A 403 3.32 12.84 10.69
N GLU A 404 2.84 13.36 11.83
CA GLU A 404 3.35 14.60 12.45
C GLU A 404 4.64 14.35 13.25
N THR A 405 5.06 13.08 13.40
CA THR A 405 6.29 12.70 14.11
C THR A 405 7.46 12.52 13.15
N TYR A 406 8.70 12.65 13.67
CA TYR A 406 9.92 12.32 12.92
C TYR A 406 9.88 10.90 12.33
N VAL A 407 9.44 9.92 13.14
CA VAL A 407 9.32 8.52 12.70
C VAL A 407 8.31 8.39 11.55
N GLY A 408 7.14 9.01 11.68
CA GLY A 408 6.12 8.95 10.64
C GLY A 408 6.56 9.63 9.34
N HIS A 409 7.43 10.62 9.42
CA HIS A 409 8.04 11.23 8.25
C HIS A 409 8.97 10.28 7.50
N ILE A 410 9.74 9.46 8.22
CA ILE A 410 10.57 8.40 7.65
C ILE A 410 9.68 7.28 7.09
N GLU A 411 8.69 6.84 7.87
CA GLU A 411 7.81 5.74 7.51
C GLU A 411 7.03 5.99 6.22
N GLU A 412 6.55 7.19 6.03
CA GLU A 412 5.79 7.56 4.85
C GLU A 412 6.61 7.37 3.55
N ARG A 413 7.94 7.50 3.63
CA ARG A 413 8.87 7.36 2.52
C ARG A 413 9.33 5.92 2.27
N LEU A 414 9.28 5.05 3.30
CA LEU A 414 9.83 3.70 3.27
C LEU A 414 8.71 2.64 3.37
N PRO A 415 8.02 2.32 2.26
CA PRO A 415 7.03 1.25 2.23
C PRO A 415 7.64 -0.12 2.52
N PHE A 416 6.80 -1.04 2.98
CA PHE A 416 7.21 -2.42 3.18
C PHE A 416 7.27 -3.17 1.85
N VAL A 417 8.41 -3.78 1.57
CA VAL A 417 8.57 -4.72 0.46
C VAL A 417 9.39 -5.91 0.91
N ALA A 418 8.87 -7.12 0.64
CA ALA A 418 9.56 -8.38 0.87
C ALA A 418 9.43 -9.28 -0.36
N VAL A 419 10.52 -9.94 -0.73
CA VAL A 419 10.60 -10.77 -1.95
C VAL A 419 11.10 -12.15 -1.60
N ARG A 420 10.48 -13.19 -2.21
CA ARG A 420 10.90 -14.58 -2.08
C ARG A 420 10.93 -15.23 -3.46
N PRO A 421 12.07 -15.81 -3.89
CA PRO A 421 12.13 -16.62 -5.10
C PRO A 421 11.49 -18.00 -4.87
N PRO A 422 11.13 -18.74 -5.93
CA PRO A 422 10.71 -20.14 -5.86
C PRO A 422 11.75 -21.02 -5.16
N THR A 423 11.29 -22.05 -4.43
CA THR A 423 12.21 -23.07 -3.90
C THR A 423 12.61 -24.09 -4.96
N GLU A 424 11.82 -24.25 -6.00
CA GLU A 424 12.08 -25.15 -7.14
C GLU A 424 12.87 -24.49 -8.27
N ILE A 425 13.44 -23.28 -8.02
CA ILE A 425 14.36 -22.64 -8.95
C ILE A 425 15.66 -23.43 -9.03
N ASP A 426 16.26 -23.50 -10.22
CA ASP A 426 17.59 -24.12 -10.42
C ASP A 426 18.60 -23.67 -9.36
N SER A 427 19.47 -24.58 -8.91
CA SER A 427 20.34 -24.33 -7.75
C SER A 427 21.35 -23.19 -7.98
N GLU A 428 21.92 -23.07 -9.17
CA GLU A 428 22.88 -22.02 -9.52
C GLU A 428 22.17 -20.68 -9.67
N LEU A 429 21.10 -20.66 -10.47
CA LEU A 429 20.26 -19.47 -10.65
C LEU A 429 19.62 -19.02 -9.33
N GLY A 430 19.12 -19.94 -8.52
CA GLY A 430 18.53 -19.65 -7.22
C GLY A 430 19.55 -19.07 -6.23
N SER A 431 20.80 -19.54 -6.26
CA SER A 431 21.88 -18.98 -5.45
C SER A 431 22.20 -17.54 -5.90
N TYR A 432 22.28 -17.29 -7.20
CA TYR A 432 22.49 -15.96 -7.76
C TYR A 432 21.35 -14.99 -7.37
N VAL A 433 20.09 -15.39 -7.54
CA VAL A 433 18.91 -14.59 -7.20
C VAL A 433 18.88 -14.26 -5.70
N ARG A 434 19.12 -15.24 -4.83
CA ARG A 434 19.15 -15.03 -3.38
C ARG A 434 20.30 -14.11 -2.96
N ALA A 435 21.48 -14.25 -3.54
CA ALA A 435 22.62 -13.39 -3.27
C ALA A 435 22.33 -11.92 -3.68
N GLY A 436 21.71 -11.69 -4.83
CA GLY A 436 21.29 -10.37 -5.29
C GLY A 436 20.26 -9.73 -4.34
N LEU A 437 19.22 -10.47 -3.98
CA LEU A 437 18.20 -10.03 -3.03
C LEU A 437 18.81 -9.68 -1.66
N HIS A 438 19.71 -10.53 -1.14
CA HIS A 438 20.40 -10.29 0.12
C HIS A 438 21.23 -9.01 0.05
N ALA A 439 22.00 -8.82 -1.02
CA ALA A 439 22.79 -7.60 -1.23
C ALA A 439 21.91 -6.34 -1.34
N ALA A 440 20.68 -6.47 -1.86
CA ALA A 440 19.74 -5.36 -1.98
C ALA A 440 19.09 -4.95 -0.64
N THR A 441 19.13 -5.80 0.41
CA THR A 441 18.44 -5.60 1.69
C THR A 441 18.69 -4.21 2.30
N GLY A 442 19.95 -3.78 2.36
CA GLY A 442 20.36 -2.50 2.94
C GLY A 442 20.59 -1.37 1.91
N ARG A 443 20.35 -1.61 0.61
CA ARG A 443 20.57 -0.65 -0.47
C ARG A 443 19.33 0.21 -0.72
N LEU A 444 19.56 1.42 -1.25
CA LEU A 444 18.49 2.25 -1.78
C LEU A 444 17.86 1.56 -2.99
N THR A 445 16.58 1.25 -2.87
CA THR A 445 15.75 0.69 -3.93
C THR A 445 14.49 1.52 -4.13
N SER A 446 13.83 1.36 -5.26
CA SER A 446 12.61 2.06 -5.61
C SER A 446 11.62 1.15 -6.35
N PRO A 447 10.37 1.55 -6.57
CA PRO A 447 9.40 0.77 -7.35
C PRO A 447 9.88 0.40 -8.76
N TYR A 448 10.75 1.22 -9.37
CA TYR A 448 11.38 0.90 -10.67
C TYR A 448 12.24 -0.36 -10.62
N ASP A 449 12.87 -0.65 -9.47
CA ASP A 449 13.68 -1.87 -9.30
C ASP A 449 12.81 -3.12 -9.23
N THR A 450 11.64 -2.99 -8.60
CA THR A 450 10.65 -4.07 -8.60
C THR A 450 10.17 -4.35 -10.03
N TYR A 451 9.90 -3.31 -10.83
CA TYR A 451 9.55 -3.47 -12.23
C TYR A 451 10.65 -4.21 -13.01
N GLU A 452 11.91 -3.79 -12.91
CA GLU A 452 13.02 -4.46 -13.60
C GLU A 452 13.20 -5.91 -13.14
N THR A 453 12.89 -6.20 -11.87
CA THR A 453 12.90 -7.58 -11.36
C THR A 453 11.78 -8.42 -11.99
N LEU A 454 10.58 -7.85 -12.15
CA LEU A 454 9.48 -8.52 -12.85
C LEU A 454 9.81 -8.73 -14.35
N ARG A 455 10.55 -7.81 -14.98
CA ARG A 455 11.07 -7.95 -16.35
C ARG A 455 12.09 -9.09 -16.44
N ASP A 456 12.97 -9.23 -15.45
CA ASP A 456 13.91 -10.36 -15.37
C ASP A 456 13.18 -11.71 -15.25
N ILE A 457 12.11 -11.75 -14.42
CA ILE A 457 11.27 -12.95 -14.32
C ILE A 457 10.58 -13.25 -15.65
N LEU A 458 10.07 -12.23 -16.36
CA LEU A 458 9.47 -12.39 -17.68
C LEU A 458 10.48 -12.97 -18.68
N ALA A 459 11.72 -12.49 -18.69
CA ALA A 459 12.76 -13.02 -19.54
C ALA A 459 13.11 -14.48 -19.18
N LEU A 460 13.21 -14.76 -17.88
CA LEU A 460 13.49 -16.09 -17.36
C LEU A 460 12.45 -17.12 -17.81
N VAL A 461 11.15 -16.77 -17.70
CA VAL A 461 10.08 -17.70 -18.09
C VAL A 461 10.00 -17.89 -19.60
N LYS A 462 10.36 -16.88 -20.39
CA LYS A 462 10.42 -16.94 -21.86
C LYS A 462 11.61 -17.75 -22.37
N THR A 463 12.78 -17.53 -21.81
CA THR A 463 14.06 -17.93 -22.39
C THR A 463 14.87 -18.90 -21.54
N GLY A 464 14.49 -19.11 -20.29
CA GLY A 464 15.28 -19.86 -19.30
C GLY A 464 16.49 -19.07 -18.74
N LYS A 465 16.63 -17.78 -19.10
CA LYS A 465 17.72 -16.91 -18.67
C LYS A 465 17.21 -15.56 -18.19
N LEU A 466 17.91 -14.97 -17.23
CA LEU A 466 17.66 -13.59 -16.86
C LEU A 466 17.95 -12.64 -18.03
N ALA A 467 17.29 -11.47 -18.06
CA ALA A 467 17.52 -10.52 -19.14
C ALA A 467 18.98 -10.09 -19.22
N THR A 468 19.52 -10.04 -20.43
CA THR A 468 20.79 -9.33 -20.68
C THR A 468 20.51 -7.84 -20.49
N ARG A 469 21.15 -7.23 -19.52
CA ARG A 469 20.84 -5.92 -18.97
C ARG A 469 20.70 -4.81 -20.02
N THR A 470 19.50 -4.40 -20.31
CA THR A 470 19.22 -3.01 -20.72
C THR A 470 19.08 -2.21 -19.42
N VAL A 471 20.00 -1.28 -19.20
CA VAL A 471 19.94 -0.39 -18.03
C VAL A 471 18.75 0.54 -18.27
N SER A 472 17.64 0.37 -17.52
CA SER A 472 16.59 1.36 -17.52
C SER A 472 17.12 2.66 -16.87
N ARG A 473 16.42 3.77 -17.10
CA ARG A 473 16.87 5.07 -16.59
C ARG A 473 17.07 5.03 -15.07
N PHE A 474 16.16 4.43 -14.33
CA PHE A 474 16.16 4.41 -12.86
C PHE A 474 16.26 2.99 -12.28
N GLY A 475 15.55 2.03 -12.84
CA GLY A 475 15.43 0.68 -12.28
C GLY A 475 16.68 -0.17 -12.41
N ARG A 476 16.87 -1.04 -11.45
CA ARG A 476 17.87 -2.12 -11.41
C ARG A 476 17.20 -3.36 -10.88
N SER A 477 17.36 -4.49 -11.53
CA SER A 477 16.83 -5.75 -11.01
C SER A 477 17.42 -6.08 -9.63
N LEU A 478 16.56 -6.46 -8.70
CA LEU A 478 16.93 -6.90 -7.34
C LEU A 478 17.73 -8.23 -7.36
N PHE A 479 17.72 -8.95 -8.47
CA PHE A 479 18.53 -10.15 -8.66
C PHE A 479 19.99 -9.83 -9.00
N GLY A 480 20.26 -8.59 -9.37
CA GLY A 480 21.60 -8.11 -9.70
C GLY A 480 22.23 -7.28 -8.58
N ASN A 481 23.31 -6.60 -8.92
CA ASN A 481 23.99 -5.71 -8.01
C ASN A 481 23.31 -4.33 -7.99
N ILE A 482 22.86 -3.88 -6.82
CA ILE A 482 22.45 -2.51 -6.56
C ILE A 482 23.69 -1.74 -6.06
N PRO A 483 24.19 -0.73 -6.79
CA PRO A 483 25.41 0.00 -6.39
C PRO A 483 25.30 0.64 -5.01
N ALA A 484 26.36 0.58 -4.22
CA ALA A 484 26.43 1.24 -2.92
C ALA A 484 26.36 2.77 -3.04
N GLU A 485 26.95 3.29 -4.10
CA GLU A 485 27.06 4.72 -4.39
C GLU A 485 25.76 5.33 -4.95
N ARG A 486 24.73 4.50 -5.15
CA ARG A 486 23.44 4.93 -5.73
C ARG A 486 22.80 6.02 -4.91
N THR A 487 22.46 7.13 -5.59
CA THR A 487 21.73 8.28 -5.02
C THR A 487 20.21 8.15 -5.24
N CYS A 488 19.44 9.00 -4.55
CA CYS A 488 18.00 9.12 -4.79
C CYS A 488 17.68 9.46 -6.25
N ALA A 489 18.43 10.36 -6.85
CA ALA A 489 18.27 10.73 -8.27
C ALA A 489 18.49 9.53 -9.21
N ASP A 490 19.53 8.70 -8.95
CA ASP A 490 19.78 7.49 -9.72
C ASP A 490 18.65 6.45 -9.59
N ALA A 491 17.96 6.46 -8.46
CA ALA A 491 16.83 5.57 -8.17
C ALA A 491 15.48 6.12 -8.66
N GLY A 492 15.45 7.32 -9.27
CA GLY A 492 14.23 8.00 -9.69
C GLY A 492 13.38 8.50 -8.52
N VAL A 493 14.00 8.68 -7.35
CA VAL A 493 13.34 9.20 -6.15
C VAL A 493 13.51 10.71 -6.11
N PRO A 494 12.43 11.50 -6.20
CA PRO A 494 12.48 12.95 -6.04
C PRO A 494 13.09 13.34 -4.70
N SER A 495 13.79 14.48 -4.63
CA SER A 495 14.54 14.92 -3.43
C SER A 495 13.66 14.97 -2.19
N LYS A 496 12.43 15.43 -2.33
CA LYS A 496 11.42 15.49 -1.27
C LYS A 496 11.11 14.13 -0.60
N TYR A 497 11.16 13.04 -1.37
CA TYR A 497 10.87 11.69 -0.88
C TYR A 497 12.12 10.92 -0.50
N CYS A 498 13.31 11.50 -0.70
CA CYS A 498 14.57 10.84 -0.39
C CYS A 498 14.67 10.56 1.12
N ALA A 499 14.70 9.28 1.49
CA ALA A 499 14.84 8.87 2.88
C ALA A 499 16.31 8.83 3.33
N CYS A 500 17.27 9.03 2.43
CA CYS A 500 18.70 9.04 2.71
C CYS A 500 19.20 10.37 3.30
N ASP A 501 18.38 11.39 3.27
CA ASP A 501 18.74 12.73 3.74
C ASP A 501 18.75 12.77 5.27
N ILE A 502 19.87 13.18 5.84
CA ILE A 502 19.97 13.45 7.29
C ILE A 502 19.49 14.86 7.53
N GLU A 503 18.47 15.00 8.36
CA GLU A 503 17.86 16.28 8.69
C GLU A 503 18.33 16.75 10.08
N GLN A 504 18.66 18.04 10.19
CA GLN A 504 19.00 18.69 11.44
C GLN A 504 17.99 19.81 11.75
N PRO A 505 17.34 19.79 12.94
CA PRO A 505 16.39 20.82 13.32
C PRO A 505 17.02 22.23 13.30
N ILE A 506 16.26 23.20 12.80
CA ILE A 506 16.58 24.63 12.89
C ILE A 506 15.50 25.35 13.70
N ASN A 507 15.87 26.46 14.32
CA ASN A 507 14.94 27.23 15.14
C ASN A 507 13.81 27.80 14.27
N ILE A 508 12.56 27.44 14.56
CA ILE A 508 11.38 27.94 13.84
C ILE A 508 11.18 29.44 13.90
N LYS A 509 11.80 30.14 14.89
CA LYS A 509 11.79 31.60 15.02
C LYS A 509 12.89 32.30 14.22
N ASP A 510 13.80 31.53 13.60
CA ASP A 510 14.86 32.07 12.76
C ASP A 510 14.27 32.82 11.55
N PRO A 511 14.80 33.95 11.13
CA PRO A 511 14.37 34.67 9.93
C PRO A 511 14.39 33.81 8.65
N LEU A 512 15.32 32.89 8.55
CA LEU A 512 15.36 31.91 7.45
C LEU A 512 14.14 30.99 7.46
N SER A 513 13.77 30.43 8.63
CA SER A 513 12.60 29.57 8.77
C SER A 513 11.30 30.30 8.38
N GLN A 514 11.17 31.57 8.73
CA GLN A 514 10.03 32.41 8.38
C GLN A 514 9.96 32.66 6.87
N ARG A 515 11.07 32.97 6.20
CA ARG A 515 11.11 33.16 4.75
C ARG A 515 10.75 31.88 3.99
N ILE A 516 11.29 30.74 4.42
CA ILE A 516 11.03 29.43 3.82
C ILE A 516 9.55 29.08 3.97
N ALA A 517 8.97 29.30 5.15
CA ALA A 517 7.55 29.03 5.41
C ALA A 517 6.63 29.88 4.53
N LEU A 518 6.93 31.16 4.36
CA LEU A 518 6.16 32.04 3.47
C LEU A 518 6.30 31.59 2.01
N ALA A 519 7.52 31.30 1.54
CA ALA A 519 7.75 30.82 0.17
C ALA A 519 6.98 29.52 -0.13
N LEU A 520 6.85 28.61 0.85
CA LEU A 520 6.04 27.39 0.71
C LEU A 520 4.55 27.73 0.52
N VAL A 521 4.00 28.63 1.33
CA VAL A 521 2.58 29.04 1.25
C VAL A 521 2.30 29.76 -0.08
N ASP A 522 3.19 30.65 -0.50
CA ASP A 522 3.09 31.36 -1.76
C ASP A 522 3.10 30.39 -2.95
N LYS A 523 4.00 29.39 -2.91
CA LYS A 523 4.04 28.34 -3.92
C LYS A 523 2.72 27.58 -4.03
N VAL A 524 2.10 27.22 -2.93
CA VAL A 524 0.82 26.51 -2.93
C VAL A 524 -0.30 27.39 -3.50
N ASN A 525 -0.35 28.66 -3.14
CA ASN A 525 -1.30 29.61 -3.73
C ASN A 525 -1.07 29.79 -5.23
N GLU A 526 0.19 29.85 -5.68
CA GLU A 526 0.54 29.88 -7.10
C GLU A 526 0.07 28.62 -7.85
N LEU A 527 0.28 27.42 -7.27
CA LEU A 527 -0.17 26.15 -7.83
C LEU A 527 -1.70 26.13 -8.00
N LEU A 528 -2.44 26.60 -6.99
CA LEU A 528 -3.91 26.72 -7.07
C LEU A 528 -4.33 27.70 -8.16
N ALA A 529 -3.70 28.88 -8.25
CA ALA A 529 -4.04 29.89 -9.23
C ALA A 529 -3.77 29.41 -10.67
N ARG A 530 -2.60 28.83 -10.92
CA ARG A 530 -2.19 28.36 -12.25
C ARG A 530 -2.96 27.11 -12.68
N GLY A 531 -3.08 26.13 -11.79
CA GLY A 531 -3.65 24.83 -12.12
C GLY A 531 -5.18 24.82 -12.24
N LEU A 532 -5.87 25.72 -11.54
CA LEU A 532 -7.34 25.82 -11.60
C LEU A 532 -7.84 26.94 -12.53
N GLY A 533 -6.98 27.89 -12.94
CA GLY A 533 -7.36 29.02 -13.78
C GLY A 533 -8.54 29.79 -13.19
N SER A 534 -9.62 29.97 -13.95
CA SER A 534 -10.83 30.67 -13.48
C SER A 534 -11.51 30.03 -12.26
N LYS A 535 -11.37 28.73 -12.06
CA LYS A 535 -11.88 28.00 -10.88
C LYS A 535 -11.07 28.24 -9.61
N SER A 536 -9.90 28.88 -9.67
CA SER A 536 -9.08 29.18 -8.50
C SER A 536 -9.84 30.04 -7.47
N SER A 537 -10.75 30.88 -7.95
CA SER A 537 -11.62 31.72 -7.09
C SER A 537 -12.59 30.94 -6.19
N LEU A 538 -12.74 29.64 -6.38
CA LEU A 538 -13.52 28.76 -5.49
C LEU A 538 -12.74 28.37 -4.25
N CYS A 539 -11.41 28.49 -4.27
CA CYS A 539 -10.52 28.15 -3.16
C CYS A 539 -10.07 29.42 -2.43
N ALA A 540 -10.09 29.37 -1.11
CA ALA A 540 -9.58 30.44 -0.28
C ALA A 540 -8.05 30.60 -0.47
N GLN A 541 -7.57 31.84 -0.44
CA GLN A 541 -6.15 32.13 -0.37
C GLN A 541 -5.59 31.69 0.99
N LEU A 542 -4.61 30.82 0.96
CA LEU A 542 -3.97 30.32 2.18
C LEU A 542 -3.00 31.34 2.76
N LYS A 543 -2.96 31.42 4.10
CA LYS A 543 -2.04 32.29 4.85
C LYS A 543 -1.30 31.47 5.88
N LEU A 544 -0.01 31.74 6.07
CA LEU A 544 0.79 31.12 7.13
C LEU A 544 0.15 31.41 8.50
N LYS A 545 -0.14 30.35 9.26
CA LYS A 545 -0.63 30.45 10.64
C LYS A 545 0.49 30.19 11.63
N THR A 546 1.24 29.11 11.47
CA THR A 546 2.39 28.78 12.30
C THR A 546 3.34 27.82 11.58
N ILE A 547 4.61 27.86 11.94
CA ILE A 547 5.61 26.86 11.56
C ILE A 547 5.57 25.76 12.61
N ARG A 548 5.37 24.51 12.18
CA ARG A 548 5.34 23.34 13.05
C ARG A 548 6.73 22.74 13.23
N ASP A 549 7.48 22.67 12.12
CA ASP A 549 8.80 22.05 12.07
C ASP A 549 9.63 22.66 10.96
N ALA A 550 10.96 22.76 11.16
CA ALA A 550 11.89 23.19 10.13
C ALA A 550 13.23 22.46 10.32
N ASN A 551 13.75 21.86 9.25
CA ASN A 551 14.96 21.07 9.29
C ASN A 551 15.86 21.39 8.09
N ARG A 552 17.15 21.57 8.36
CA ARG A 552 18.17 21.66 7.33
C ARG A 552 18.59 20.26 6.91
N VAL A 553 18.60 20.00 5.63
CA VAL A 553 19.19 18.77 5.09
C VAL A 553 20.70 18.94 5.11
N LEU A 554 21.39 17.99 5.75
CA LEU A 554 22.84 17.98 5.78
C LEU A 554 23.35 17.53 4.41
N SER A 555 23.77 18.50 3.62
CA SER A 555 24.40 18.29 2.33
C SER A 555 25.86 17.87 2.54
N ARG A 556 26.42 17.14 1.56
CA ARG A 556 27.86 16.87 1.55
C ARG A 556 28.64 18.17 1.36
N PRO A 557 29.89 18.24 1.84
CA PRO A 557 30.74 19.39 1.58
C PRO A 557 30.81 19.66 0.06
N GLY A 558 30.42 20.87 -0.36
CA GLY A 558 30.40 21.30 -1.77
C GLY A 558 29.07 21.06 -2.51
N GLU A 559 28.05 20.51 -1.88
CA GLU A 559 26.69 20.52 -2.46
C GLU A 559 25.99 21.85 -2.22
N SER A 560 25.68 22.56 -3.29
CA SER A 560 24.83 23.78 -3.35
C SER A 560 23.70 23.49 -4.35
N PRO A 561 22.46 23.93 -4.10
CA PRO A 561 21.97 24.82 -3.05
C PRO A 561 21.67 24.08 -1.72
N GLN A 562 21.60 24.84 -0.62
CA GLN A 562 21.20 24.31 0.67
C GLN A 562 19.71 23.95 0.66
N ARG A 563 19.37 22.69 1.04
CA ARG A 563 17.99 22.23 1.13
C ARG A 563 17.46 22.35 2.56
N VAL A 564 16.21 22.81 2.68
CA VAL A 564 15.52 22.94 3.97
C VAL A 564 14.10 22.40 3.83
N ARG A 565 13.72 21.49 4.73
CA ARG A 565 12.34 21.01 4.84
C ARG A 565 11.60 21.86 5.86
N VAL A 566 10.36 22.24 5.56
CA VAL A 566 9.50 22.97 6.48
C VAL A 566 8.09 22.39 6.49
N THR A 567 7.52 22.27 7.69
CA THR A 567 6.11 21.94 7.89
C THR A 567 5.39 23.16 8.48
N VAL A 568 4.33 23.60 7.80
CA VAL A 568 3.54 24.77 8.20
C VAL A 568 2.08 24.42 8.39
N GLU A 569 1.42 25.11 9.33
CA GLU A 569 -0.04 25.16 9.41
C GLU A 569 -0.52 26.44 8.73
N VAL A 570 -1.55 26.32 7.88
CA VAL A 570 -2.13 27.45 7.15
C VAL A 570 -3.58 27.69 7.55
N SER A 571 -4.01 28.95 7.46
CA SER A 571 -5.41 29.37 7.62
C SER A 571 -6.01 29.71 6.24
N PRO A 572 -7.35 29.58 6.05
CA PRO A 572 -8.39 29.16 7.01
C PRO A 572 -8.53 27.63 7.16
N SER A 573 -7.87 26.83 6.32
CA SER A 573 -8.09 25.38 6.20
C SER A 573 -7.63 24.56 7.39
N GLY A 574 -6.65 25.05 8.20
CA GLY A 574 -5.92 24.22 9.16
C GLY A 574 -5.05 23.15 8.49
N ALA A 575 -4.76 23.30 7.20
CA ALA A 575 -3.91 22.35 6.48
C ALA A 575 -2.50 22.36 7.05
N LEU A 576 -1.94 21.17 7.27
CA LEU A 576 -0.52 20.97 7.53
C LEU A 576 0.16 20.67 6.20
N LEU A 577 1.01 21.60 5.76
CA LEU A 577 1.73 21.52 4.50
C LEU A 577 3.22 21.27 4.77
N ASP A 578 3.78 20.27 4.09
CA ASP A 578 5.18 19.86 4.21
C ASP A 578 5.86 19.96 2.85
N GLY A 579 7.00 20.66 2.80
CA GLY A 579 7.73 20.87 1.55
C GLY A 579 9.23 21.02 1.74
N MET A 580 9.96 20.69 0.68
CA MET A 580 11.40 20.88 0.55
C MET A 580 11.66 22.14 -0.27
N LEU A 581 12.54 23.01 0.22
CA LEU A 581 12.91 24.26 -0.45
C LEU A 581 14.43 24.36 -0.57
N GLU A 582 14.86 24.99 -1.64
CA GLU A 582 16.27 25.29 -1.88
C GLU A 582 16.55 26.75 -1.52
N VAL A 583 17.62 26.96 -0.78
CA VAL A 583 18.14 28.28 -0.42
C VAL A 583 19.38 28.52 -1.27
N LYS A 584 19.29 29.46 -2.21
CA LYS A 584 20.37 29.82 -3.12
C LYS A 584 21.41 30.71 -2.41
N GLU A 585 22.56 30.85 -3.02
CA GLU A 585 23.68 31.66 -2.47
C GLU A 585 23.31 33.15 -2.33
N ASP A 586 22.44 33.68 -3.17
CA ASP A 586 21.90 35.03 -3.08
C ASP A 586 20.85 35.20 -1.98
N GLY A 587 20.56 34.13 -1.22
CA GLY A 587 19.55 34.08 -0.18
C GLY A 587 18.11 33.96 -0.69
N SER A 588 17.88 33.83 -1.99
CA SER A 588 16.55 33.53 -2.53
C SER A 588 16.14 32.10 -2.17
N VAL A 589 14.83 31.89 -2.04
CA VAL A 589 14.24 30.61 -1.63
C VAL A 589 13.31 30.14 -2.74
N GLU A 590 13.50 28.90 -3.19
CA GLU A 590 12.68 28.30 -4.24
C GLU A 590 12.13 26.94 -3.78
N CYS A 591 10.84 26.72 -3.98
CA CYS A 591 10.21 25.43 -3.79
C CYS A 591 10.22 24.68 -5.14
N THR A 592 11.16 23.77 -5.30
CA THR A 592 11.38 23.01 -6.53
C THR A 592 10.50 21.77 -6.62
N ASP A 593 10.15 21.21 -5.46
CA ASP A 593 9.39 19.98 -5.36
C ASP A 593 7.89 20.24 -5.13
N ASP A 594 7.10 19.18 -5.30
CA ASP A 594 5.69 19.13 -4.94
C ASP A 594 5.52 19.29 -3.41
N VAL A 595 4.42 19.90 -2.97
CA VAL A 595 4.11 20.11 -1.54
C VAL A 595 3.17 19.01 -1.06
N SER A 596 3.46 18.37 0.08
CA SER A 596 2.57 17.40 0.71
C SER A 596 1.60 18.09 1.66
N ARG A 597 0.37 17.60 1.70
CA ARG A 597 -0.54 17.84 2.81
C ARG A 597 -0.52 16.62 3.72
N ILE A 598 -0.22 16.80 5.01
CA ILE A 598 0.01 15.70 5.96
C ILE A 598 -1.13 15.49 6.96
N ASN A 599 -2.22 16.26 6.84
CA ASN A 599 -3.45 16.03 7.58
C ASN A 599 -4.66 15.89 6.65
N LYS A 600 -5.70 15.18 7.12
CA LYS A 600 -6.93 14.93 6.36
C LYS A 600 -7.66 16.23 5.99
N TYR A 601 -8.24 16.30 4.80
CA TYR A 601 -8.98 17.47 4.32
C TYR A 601 -10.46 17.18 4.02
N ALA A 602 -10.88 15.92 4.03
CA ALA A 602 -12.28 15.50 3.86
C ALA A 602 -13.05 16.34 2.80
N ASN A 603 -14.18 16.92 3.17
CA ASN A 603 -15.01 17.73 2.27
C ASN A 603 -14.53 19.17 2.07
N GLN A 604 -13.38 19.57 2.63
CA GLN A 604 -12.89 20.95 2.52
C GLN A 604 -12.67 21.42 1.08
N SER A 605 -12.39 20.48 0.17
CA SER A 605 -12.11 20.73 -1.26
C SER A 605 -13.21 20.25 -2.21
N ALA A 606 -14.43 20.06 -1.73
CA ALA A 606 -15.53 19.51 -2.54
C ALA A 606 -15.96 20.42 -3.72
N CYS A 607 -15.53 21.67 -3.75
CA CYS A 607 -15.82 22.62 -4.84
C CYS A 607 -14.97 22.43 -6.08
N ILE A 608 -13.90 21.64 -6.01
CA ILE A 608 -13.05 21.33 -7.16
C ILE A 608 -12.88 19.83 -7.32
N ASP A 609 -12.75 19.43 -8.55
CA ASP A 609 -12.45 18.06 -8.94
C ASP A 609 -11.13 18.03 -9.69
N HIS A 610 -10.03 17.93 -8.94
CA HIS A 610 -8.67 17.93 -9.46
C HIS A 610 -7.77 17.05 -8.57
N GLU A 611 -7.19 16.04 -9.15
CA GLU A 611 -6.45 14.98 -8.43
C GLU A 611 -5.40 15.53 -7.44
N ILE A 612 -4.55 16.44 -7.90
CA ILE A 612 -3.43 16.97 -7.10
C ILE A 612 -3.87 18.19 -6.26
N LEU A 613 -4.61 19.13 -6.85
CA LEU A 613 -4.87 20.42 -6.22
C LEU A 613 -5.94 20.38 -5.13
N ARG A 614 -6.78 19.32 -5.08
CA ARG A 614 -7.74 19.10 -3.99
C ARG A 614 -7.09 19.17 -2.61
N LYS A 615 -5.88 18.63 -2.47
CA LYS A 615 -5.18 18.61 -1.17
C LYS A 615 -4.88 20.01 -0.63
N TYR A 616 -4.86 21.02 -1.46
CA TYR A 616 -4.57 22.41 -1.07
C TYR A 616 -5.82 23.29 -0.99
N CYS A 617 -6.84 22.99 -1.77
CA CYS A 617 -8.03 23.82 -1.84
C CYS A 617 -8.85 23.78 -0.54
N TYR A 618 -9.27 24.94 -0.10
CA TYR A 618 -10.29 25.13 0.92
C TYR A 618 -11.44 25.92 0.30
N CYS A 619 -12.60 25.30 0.16
CA CYS A 619 -13.76 25.89 -0.50
C CYS A 619 -14.31 27.08 0.30
N GLU A 620 -14.43 28.24 -0.34
CA GLU A 620 -15.13 29.37 0.27
C GLU A 620 -16.65 29.10 0.31
N SER A 621 -17.21 29.13 1.50
CA SER A 621 -18.64 28.80 1.75
C SER A 621 -19.65 29.71 1.03
N SER A 622 -19.21 30.88 0.57
CA SER A 622 -20.04 31.86 -0.16
C SER A 622 -20.15 31.59 -1.67
N LYS A 623 -19.45 30.55 -2.19
CA LYS A 623 -19.36 30.27 -3.64
C LYS A 623 -19.77 28.85 -4.02
N LYS A 624 -20.61 28.22 -3.19
CA LYS A 624 -21.26 26.93 -3.49
C LYS A 624 -22.40 27.08 -4.46
#